data_e60d6a6b43c7c60e84e0b4e7b880b76a
#
_entry.id   e60d6a6b43c7c60e84e0b4e7b880b76a
#
_cell.length_a   1.000
_cell.length_b   1.000
_cell.length_c   1.000
_cell.angle_alpha   90.00
_cell.angle_beta   90.00
_cell.angle_gamma   90.00
#
_symmetry.space_group_name_H-M   'P 1'
#
loop_
_entity.id
_entity.type
_entity.pdbx_description
1 polymer ?
#
loop_
_entity_poly.entity_id
_entity_poly.type
_entity_poly.pdbx_seq_one_letter_code
_entity_poly.pdbx_strand_id
1 'polypeptide(L)'
;MSDVKPIAPVSIGQTDIVYAQGVRAGSWLFFTGHEASDFEQGIAASVAGKPGQPLGGAPRYLREGNFIFDRFAELIKAEGGDLRHIVRVDQYYPRAECVNPYQRARKTLLKDYVPPSTSVLMEELLTVVANMNVSLLAVLPGEGREPHAARPEGVPVPQHSGFIASLACGDYVFVAGQMPNNEAMTGLDPKAYRPPNAVWNGTDIRLQTEFLITSRLKSGLEAGGSSLKNAIKAQVYLTDINDLPEFMDVWNSHFAQNPCALTVVATKGLALLESKIEINIFGVRDTGKIKKQLVEHKASAHMRLGPAAVRAGDLLCLSALYAADSDGALPAVSASSGFRYLGAPAQHQVRVILGAAAEICEIGGTSLNNVVRAHHFVGDLTTVYPALCIWQEKLGGAPIPFGAVRTPSPMPIPGCDIIIDMWSYRPGN
;
A
#
# COMPACT_ATOMS: atom_id res chain seq x y z
N MET A 1 -11.49 14.84 22.40
CA MET A 1 -12.03 14.32 21.13
C MET A 1 -10.91 13.57 20.45
N SER A 2 -11.20 12.43 19.81
CA SER A 2 -10.18 11.68 19.06
C SER A 2 -9.62 12.55 17.94
N ASP A 3 -8.28 12.61 17.80
CA ASP A 3 -7.62 13.32 16.70
C ASP A 3 -7.79 12.61 15.36
N VAL A 4 -8.38 11.40 15.37
CA VAL A 4 -8.69 10.58 14.22
C VAL A 4 -10.18 10.68 13.90
N LYS A 5 -10.51 11.12 12.70
CA LYS A 5 -11.89 11.35 12.23
C LYS A 5 -12.12 10.69 10.88
N PRO A 6 -13.18 9.87 10.73
CA PRO A 6 -13.57 9.36 9.42
C PRO A 6 -14.05 10.51 8.53
N ILE A 7 -13.69 10.46 7.25
CA ILE A 7 -14.13 11.39 6.21
C ILE A 7 -15.19 10.67 5.38
N ALA A 8 -16.34 11.31 5.19
CA ALA A 8 -17.46 10.86 4.36
C ALA A 8 -17.76 9.35 4.52
N PRO A 9 -18.11 8.89 5.73
CA PRO A 9 -18.44 7.48 5.95
C PRO A 9 -19.67 7.08 5.14
N VAL A 10 -19.66 5.86 4.60
CA VAL A 10 -20.74 5.34 3.75
C VAL A 10 -21.01 3.88 4.09
N SER A 11 -22.28 3.49 4.15
CA SER A 11 -22.67 2.08 4.30
C SER A 11 -22.41 1.33 2.99
N ILE A 12 -21.97 0.09 3.11
CA ILE A 12 -21.68 -0.76 1.94
C ILE A 12 -22.91 -1.64 1.68
N GLY A 13 -23.63 -1.30 0.62
CA GLY A 13 -24.83 -2.03 0.23
C GLY A 13 -25.82 -2.15 1.38
N GLN A 14 -26.46 -3.33 1.49
CA GLN A 14 -27.41 -3.67 2.56
C GLN A 14 -26.74 -4.38 3.74
N THR A 15 -25.56 -3.89 4.15
CA THR A 15 -24.80 -4.43 5.27
C THR A 15 -24.68 -3.42 6.41
N ASP A 16 -24.31 -3.90 7.60
CA ASP A 16 -23.96 -3.01 8.72
C ASP A 16 -22.53 -2.46 8.63
N ILE A 17 -21.79 -2.80 7.57
CA ILE A 17 -20.41 -2.35 7.37
C ILE A 17 -20.40 -0.90 6.91
N VAL A 18 -19.66 -0.06 7.64
CA VAL A 18 -19.46 1.34 7.27
C VAL A 18 -18.01 1.52 6.83
N TYR A 19 -17.84 1.99 5.60
CA TYR A 19 -16.55 2.34 5.02
C TYR A 19 -16.24 3.81 5.29
N ALA A 20 -15.04 4.09 5.81
CA ALA A 20 -14.49 5.44 5.86
C ALA A 20 -13.84 5.74 4.51
N GLN A 21 -14.44 6.59 3.67
CA GLN A 21 -13.84 6.98 2.38
C GLN A 21 -12.47 7.63 2.58
N GLY A 22 -12.25 8.27 3.71
CA GLY A 22 -10.96 8.73 4.15
C GLY A 22 -10.91 8.84 5.66
N VAL A 23 -9.71 9.10 6.17
CA VAL A 23 -9.48 9.39 7.59
C VAL A 23 -8.60 10.62 7.69
N ARG A 24 -9.03 11.58 8.50
CA ARG A 24 -8.20 12.69 8.95
C ARG A 24 -7.56 12.34 10.29
N ALA A 25 -6.26 12.51 10.41
CA ALA A 25 -5.51 12.32 11.64
C ALA A 25 -4.45 13.43 11.77
N GLY A 26 -4.69 14.39 12.65
CA GLY A 26 -3.87 15.59 12.70
C GLY A 26 -3.85 16.34 11.36
N SER A 27 -2.65 16.47 10.77
CA SER A 27 -2.47 17.07 9.45
C SER A 27 -2.53 16.05 8.28
N TRP A 28 -2.70 14.77 8.58
CA TRP A 28 -2.73 13.72 7.58
C TRP A 28 -4.15 13.45 7.07
N LEU A 29 -4.25 13.15 5.76
CA LEU A 29 -5.44 12.60 5.14
C LEU A 29 -5.08 11.26 4.48
N PHE A 30 -5.76 10.21 4.89
CA PHE A 30 -5.58 8.85 4.37
C PHE A 30 -6.82 8.46 3.58
N PHE A 31 -6.63 8.02 2.35
CA PHE A 31 -7.69 7.49 1.51
C PHE A 31 -7.27 6.09 1.04
N THR A 32 -8.05 5.08 1.37
CA THR A 32 -7.66 3.68 1.15
C THR A 32 -8.68 2.97 0.27
N GLY A 33 -8.22 2.33 -0.81
CA GLY A 33 -9.02 1.41 -1.60
C GLY A 33 -10.13 2.04 -2.42
N HIS A 34 -9.96 3.26 -2.94
CA HIS A 34 -10.97 3.91 -3.77
C HIS A 34 -11.08 3.27 -5.15
N GLU A 35 -12.29 2.90 -5.49
CA GLU A 35 -12.72 2.42 -6.80
C GLU A 35 -13.86 3.31 -7.31
N ALA A 36 -14.19 3.23 -8.58
CA ALA A 36 -15.30 3.98 -9.15
C ALA A 36 -16.66 3.33 -8.80
N SER A 37 -16.91 3.13 -7.52
CA SER A 37 -18.09 2.49 -6.94
C SER A 37 -19.09 3.50 -6.39
N ASP A 38 -20.37 3.16 -6.45
CA ASP A 38 -21.45 3.84 -5.74
C ASP A 38 -21.71 3.24 -4.34
N PHE A 39 -20.98 2.17 -4.00
CA PHE A 39 -21.06 1.39 -2.75
C PHE A 39 -22.37 0.59 -2.54
N GLU A 40 -23.35 0.71 -3.43
CA GLU A 40 -24.61 -0.03 -3.37
C GLU A 40 -24.70 -1.11 -4.46
N GLN A 41 -24.46 -0.74 -5.70
CA GLN A 41 -24.68 -1.61 -6.86
C GLN A 41 -23.37 -2.00 -7.57
N GLY A 42 -22.25 -1.49 -7.13
CA GLY A 42 -20.95 -1.73 -7.73
C GLY A 42 -20.42 -0.53 -8.52
N ILE A 43 -20.15 -0.70 -9.82
CA ILE A 43 -19.60 0.42 -10.61
C ILE A 43 -20.60 1.58 -10.74
N ALA A 44 -20.16 2.81 -10.47
CA ALA A 44 -21.02 3.99 -10.51
C ALA A 44 -21.65 4.17 -11.90
N ALA A 45 -22.94 4.49 -11.93
CA ALA A 45 -23.72 4.63 -13.17
C ALA A 45 -23.12 5.62 -14.16
N SER A 46 -22.54 6.73 -13.67
CA SER A 46 -21.83 7.74 -14.48
C SER A 46 -20.60 7.17 -15.21
N VAL A 47 -19.99 6.14 -14.63
CA VAL A 47 -18.81 5.45 -15.18
C VAL A 47 -19.20 4.28 -16.07
N ALA A 48 -20.22 3.52 -15.70
CA ALA A 48 -20.71 2.38 -16.48
C ALA A 48 -21.10 2.78 -17.90
N GLY A 49 -21.63 3.98 -18.07
CA GLY A 49 -22.12 4.48 -19.34
C GLY A 49 -23.56 4.06 -19.65
N LYS A 50 -24.09 4.52 -20.76
CA LYS A 50 -25.47 4.21 -21.15
C LYS A 50 -25.51 2.87 -21.88
N PRO A 51 -26.42 1.96 -21.52
CA PRO A 51 -26.67 0.75 -22.30
C PRO A 51 -26.96 1.11 -23.77
N GLY A 52 -26.39 0.37 -24.71
CA GLY A 52 -26.57 0.61 -26.15
C GLY A 52 -25.70 1.72 -26.76
N GLN A 53 -24.88 2.41 -25.97
CA GLN A 53 -23.94 3.45 -26.46
C GLN A 53 -22.50 3.17 -25.99
N PRO A 54 -21.92 1.99 -26.23
CA PRO A 54 -20.60 1.61 -25.71
C PRO A 54 -19.46 2.49 -26.28
N LEU A 55 -19.64 3.10 -27.42
CA LEU A 55 -18.63 3.93 -28.10
C LEU A 55 -18.88 5.44 -27.90
N GLY A 56 -19.90 5.83 -27.13
CA GLY A 56 -20.21 7.22 -26.86
C GLY A 56 -19.37 7.79 -25.70
N GLY A 57 -18.76 8.97 -25.93
CA GLY A 57 -18.03 9.70 -24.91
C GLY A 57 -16.61 9.19 -24.63
N ALA A 58 -16.06 9.56 -23.46
CA ALA A 58 -14.72 9.15 -23.06
C ALA A 58 -14.63 7.64 -22.79
N PRO A 59 -13.50 6.99 -23.08
CA PRO A 59 -13.30 5.58 -22.77
C PRO A 59 -13.55 5.29 -21.28
N ARG A 60 -14.09 4.10 -20.97
CA ARG A 60 -14.47 3.72 -19.60
C ARG A 60 -13.32 3.90 -18.60
N TYR A 61 -12.12 3.43 -18.90
CA TYR A 61 -10.97 3.56 -18.01
C TYR A 61 -10.63 5.02 -17.69
N LEU A 62 -10.80 5.93 -18.66
CA LEU A 62 -10.62 7.36 -18.41
C LEU A 62 -11.73 7.92 -17.52
N ARG A 63 -12.99 7.48 -17.70
CA ARG A 63 -14.09 7.88 -16.83
C ARG A 63 -13.90 7.41 -15.40
N GLU A 64 -13.41 6.16 -15.20
CA GLU A 64 -13.08 5.62 -13.87
C GLU A 64 -11.99 6.48 -13.18
N GLY A 65 -10.91 6.77 -13.89
CA GLY A 65 -9.82 7.59 -13.37
C GLY A 65 -10.29 9.00 -12.99
N ASN A 66 -11.07 9.66 -13.84
CA ASN A 66 -11.63 10.97 -13.55
C ASN A 66 -12.56 10.92 -12.33
N PHE A 67 -13.47 9.95 -12.27
CA PHE A 67 -14.40 9.78 -11.15
C PHE A 67 -13.66 9.66 -9.80
N ILE A 68 -12.61 8.84 -9.76
CA ILE A 68 -11.83 8.63 -8.53
C ILE A 68 -11.09 9.91 -8.12
N PHE A 69 -10.44 10.60 -9.08
CA PHE A 69 -9.72 11.84 -8.77
C PHE A 69 -10.63 13.03 -8.47
N ASP A 70 -11.77 13.14 -9.12
CA ASP A 70 -12.77 14.16 -8.78
C ASP A 70 -13.27 13.97 -7.36
N ARG A 71 -13.55 12.72 -6.95
CA ARG A 71 -13.90 12.38 -5.56
C ARG A 71 -12.77 12.74 -4.58
N PHE A 72 -11.53 12.44 -4.89
CA PHE A 72 -10.39 12.84 -4.04
C PHE A 72 -10.28 14.37 -3.93
N ALA A 73 -10.45 15.09 -5.04
CA ALA A 73 -10.40 16.54 -5.03
C ALA A 73 -11.48 17.14 -4.12
N GLU A 74 -12.71 16.62 -4.19
CA GLU A 74 -13.81 17.03 -3.32
C GLU A 74 -13.53 16.75 -1.85
N LEU A 75 -13.12 15.52 -1.52
CA LEU A 75 -12.86 15.11 -0.13
C LEU A 75 -11.67 15.86 0.48
N ILE A 76 -10.56 16.00 -0.24
CA ILE A 76 -9.39 16.75 0.23
C ILE A 76 -9.73 18.23 0.42
N LYS A 77 -10.51 18.82 -0.50
CA LYS A 77 -10.96 20.21 -0.41
C LYS A 77 -11.87 20.46 0.80
N ALA A 78 -12.75 19.51 1.10
CA ALA A 78 -13.62 19.60 2.29
C ALA A 78 -12.81 19.63 3.60
N GLU A 79 -11.62 19.02 3.62
CA GLU A 79 -10.70 19.02 4.76
C GLU A 79 -9.69 20.19 4.75
N GLY A 80 -9.78 21.12 3.78
CA GLY A 80 -8.94 22.31 3.69
C GLY A 80 -7.64 22.13 2.91
N GLY A 81 -7.53 21.05 2.13
CA GLY A 81 -6.42 20.79 1.22
C GLY A 81 -6.77 20.92 -0.26
N ASP A 82 -5.86 20.55 -1.11
CA ASP A 82 -6.04 20.35 -2.56
C ASP A 82 -5.16 19.19 -3.07
N LEU A 83 -5.24 18.88 -4.36
CA LEU A 83 -4.50 17.77 -4.95
C LEU A 83 -2.96 17.93 -4.90
N ARG A 84 -2.43 19.15 -4.68
CA ARG A 84 -0.98 19.39 -4.52
C ARG A 84 -0.46 18.99 -3.14
N HIS A 85 -1.35 18.67 -2.22
CA HIS A 85 -0.98 18.17 -0.89
C HIS A 85 -0.84 16.63 -0.86
N ILE A 86 -1.11 15.94 -1.97
CA ILE A 86 -0.89 14.50 -2.07
C ILE A 86 0.60 14.22 -2.06
N VAL A 87 1.06 13.37 -1.14
CA VAL A 87 2.47 13.00 -1.00
C VAL A 87 2.79 11.58 -1.47
N ARG A 88 1.77 10.74 -1.67
CA ARG A 88 1.92 9.37 -2.14
C ARG A 88 0.63 8.84 -2.75
N VAL A 89 0.76 8.03 -3.81
CA VAL A 89 -0.36 7.31 -4.45
C VAL A 89 0.04 5.86 -4.72
N ASP A 90 -0.76 4.92 -4.25
CA ASP A 90 -0.64 3.49 -4.56
C ASP A 90 -1.81 3.08 -5.47
N GLN A 91 -1.53 2.38 -6.55
CA GLN A 91 -2.50 2.08 -7.61
C GLN A 91 -2.43 0.62 -8.01
N TYR A 92 -3.60 -0.01 -8.07
CA TYR A 92 -3.77 -1.42 -8.39
C TYR A 92 -4.71 -1.58 -9.59
N TYR A 93 -4.33 -2.45 -10.53
CA TYR A 93 -5.07 -2.67 -11.77
C TYR A 93 -5.20 -4.16 -12.06
N PRO A 94 -6.36 -4.64 -12.55
CA PRO A 94 -6.50 -6.05 -12.93
C PRO A 94 -5.86 -6.34 -14.30
N ARG A 95 -5.56 -5.30 -15.10
CA ARG A 95 -5.06 -5.41 -16.48
C ARG A 95 -4.15 -4.25 -16.85
N ALA A 96 -3.12 -4.52 -17.65
CA ALA A 96 -2.13 -3.52 -18.07
C ALA A 96 -2.74 -2.39 -18.94
N GLU A 97 -3.75 -2.69 -19.75
CA GLU A 97 -4.42 -1.70 -20.59
C GLU A 97 -5.15 -0.60 -19.80
N CYS A 98 -5.42 -0.82 -18.52
CA CYS A 98 -6.04 0.18 -17.64
C CYS A 98 -5.06 1.31 -17.25
N VAL A 99 -3.76 1.04 -17.25
CA VAL A 99 -2.72 1.93 -16.70
C VAL A 99 -2.63 3.25 -17.47
N ASN A 100 -2.49 3.20 -18.80
CA ASN A 100 -2.31 4.40 -19.61
C ASN A 100 -3.51 5.36 -19.57
N PRO A 101 -4.78 4.92 -19.69
CA PRO A 101 -5.94 5.80 -19.52
C PRO A 101 -6.01 6.45 -18.14
N TYR A 102 -5.72 5.69 -17.08
CA TYR A 102 -5.65 6.23 -15.72
C TYR A 102 -4.55 7.28 -15.58
N GLN A 103 -3.33 7.01 -16.08
CA GLN A 103 -2.24 7.99 -16.02
C GLN A 103 -2.58 9.28 -16.76
N ARG A 104 -3.33 9.20 -17.85
CA ARG A 104 -3.87 10.41 -18.53
C ARG A 104 -4.84 11.18 -17.64
N ALA A 105 -5.82 10.53 -17.02
CA ALA A 105 -6.75 11.15 -16.09
C ALA A 105 -5.98 11.86 -14.97
N ARG A 106 -5.08 11.12 -14.31
CA ARG A 106 -4.22 11.64 -13.25
C ARG A 106 -3.42 12.86 -13.69
N LYS A 107 -2.73 12.80 -14.83
CA LYS A 107 -1.91 13.90 -15.34
C LYS A 107 -2.76 15.12 -15.74
N THR A 108 -3.95 14.91 -16.26
CA THR A 108 -4.87 16.02 -16.60
C THR A 108 -5.28 16.79 -15.34
N LEU A 109 -5.54 16.09 -14.23
CA LEU A 109 -6.00 16.71 -12.98
C LEU A 109 -4.84 17.26 -12.14
N LEU A 110 -3.74 16.51 -12.04
CA LEU A 110 -2.57 16.89 -11.25
C LEU A 110 -1.59 17.80 -12.00
N LYS A 111 -1.71 17.90 -13.34
CA LYS A 111 -0.88 18.74 -14.22
C LYS A 111 0.62 18.42 -14.08
N ASP A 112 1.38 19.39 -13.59
CA ASP A 112 2.82 19.34 -13.36
C ASP A 112 3.22 18.74 -12.01
N TYR A 113 2.25 18.50 -11.12
CA TYR A 113 2.47 17.88 -9.82
C TYR A 113 1.86 16.48 -9.77
N VAL A 114 2.64 15.47 -10.13
CA VAL A 114 2.27 14.06 -9.97
C VAL A 114 3.10 13.49 -8.81
N PRO A 115 2.51 13.19 -7.64
CA PRO A 115 3.25 12.73 -6.47
C PRO A 115 3.93 11.39 -6.70
N PRO A 116 4.85 10.96 -5.81
CA PRO A 116 5.39 9.61 -5.81
C PRO A 116 4.30 8.57 -5.91
N SER A 117 4.44 7.65 -6.84
CA SER A 117 3.39 6.67 -7.13
C SER A 117 3.97 5.28 -7.38
N THR A 118 3.16 4.27 -7.08
CA THR A 118 3.41 2.85 -7.32
C THR A 118 2.25 2.29 -8.12
N SER A 119 2.51 1.53 -9.17
CA SER A 119 1.49 0.99 -10.07
C SER A 119 1.76 -0.47 -10.35
N VAL A 120 0.93 -1.37 -9.85
CA VAL A 120 1.11 -2.82 -9.98
C VAL A 120 -0.16 -3.51 -10.45
N LEU A 121 -0.01 -4.66 -11.10
CA LEU A 121 -1.14 -5.48 -11.55
C LEU A 121 -1.53 -6.47 -10.47
N MET A 122 -2.84 -6.56 -10.19
CA MET A 122 -3.45 -7.52 -9.28
C MET A 122 -4.42 -8.44 -10.02
N GLU A 123 -4.88 -9.51 -9.40
CA GLU A 123 -5.81 -10.42 -10.06
C GLU A 123 -7.20 -9.79 -10.23
N GLU A 124 -7.74 -9.24 -9.13
CA GLU A 124 -9.09 -8.67 -9.11
C GLU A 124 -9.17 -7.50 -8.10
N LEU A 125 -10.17 -6.66 -8.29
CA LEU A 125 -10.52 -5.55 -7.41
C LEU A 125 -11.86 -5.82 -6.73
N LEU A 126 -12.11 -5.14 -5.61
CA LEU A 126 -13.28 -5.39 -4.77
C LEU A 126 -14.60 -5.13 -5.50
N THR A 127 -14.69 -4.01 -6.24
CA THR A 127 -15.86 -3.75 -7.09
C THR A 127 -15.73 -4.55 -8.39
N VAL A 128 -16.67 -5.46 -8.59
CA VAL A 128 -16.73 -6.27 -9.82
C VAL A 128 -16.70 -5.36 -11.05
N VAL A 129 -15.87 -5.73 -12.03
CA VAL A 129 -15.62 -4.98 -13.27
C VAL A 129 -14.95 -3.61 -13.11
N ALA A 130 -14.53 -3.20 -11.92
CA ALA A 130 -13.64 -2.06 -11.74
C ALA A 130 -12.27 -2.32 -12.40
N ASN A 131 -11.62 -1.26 -12.83
CA ASN A 131 -10.33 -1.36 -13.53
C ASN A 131 -9.20 -0.65 -12.79
N MET A 132 -9.49 0.00 -11.71
CA MET A 132 -8.48 0.65 -10.86
C MET A 132 -8.96 0.79 -9.43
N ASN A 133 -8.04 0.53 -8.50
CA ASN A 133 -8.16 0.77 -7.08
C ASN A 133 -7.03 1.72 -6.69
N VAL A 134 -7.35 2.81 -6.03
CA VAL A 134 -6.38 3.87 -5.72
C VAL A 134 -6.43 4.19 -4.23
N SER A 135 -5.26 4.16 -3.62
CA SER A 135 -5.05 4.68 -2.27
C SER A 135 -4.12 5.88 -2.33
N LEU A 136 -4.36 6.89 -1.52
CA LEU A 136 -3.46 8.04 -1.44
C LEU A 136 -3.30 8.55 -0.02
N LEU A 137 -2.20 9.27 0.16
CA LEU A 137 -1.84 9.97 1.37
C LEU A 137 -1.64 11.44 1.03
N ALA A 138 -2.26 12.33 1.79
CA ALA A 138 -2.05 13.76 1.67
C ALA A 138 -1.69 14.39 3.04
N VAL A 139 -0.98 15.51 2.99
CA VAL A 139 -0.61 16.30 4.17
C VAL A 139 -1.20 17.68 4.04
N LEU A 140 -2.09 18.07 4.95
CA LEU A 140 -2.70 19.39 4.95
C LEU A 140 -1.65 20.51 5.08
N PRO A 141 -1.89 21.65 4.43
CA PRO A 141 -0.95 22.78 4.45
C PRO A 141 -0.67 23.25 5.87
N GLY A 142 0.53 23.77 6.09
CA GLY A 142 0.98 24.31 7.37
C GLY A 142 2.47 24.59 7.32
N GLU A 143 2.96 25.35 8.27
CA GLU A 143 4.36 25.72 8.35
C GLU A 143 5.28 24.48 8.29
N GLY A 144 6.23 24.48 7.36
CA GLY A 144 7.20 23.42 7.16
C GLY A 144 6.63 22.12 6.57
N ARG A 145 5.42 22.13 6.00
CA ARG A 145 4.75 20.97 5.40
C ARG A 145 4.52 21.10 3.90
N GLU A 146 5.19 22.03 3.25
CA GLU A 146 5.14 22.15 1.80
C GLU A 146 5.84 20.95 1.15
N PRO A 147 5.19 20.28 0.17
CA PRO A 147 5.83 19.21 -0.58
C PRO A 147 6.95 19.74 -1.48
N HIS A 148 8.15 19.17 -1.38
CA HIS A 148 9.31 19.51 -2.17
C HIS A 148 9.77 18.30 -2.99
N ALA A 149 9.68 18.42 -4.32
CA ALA A 149 10.16 17.41 -5.24
C ALA A 149 11.71 17.38 -5.25
N ALA A 150 12.27 16.19 -5.05
CA ALA A 150 13.68 15.93 -5.23
C ALA A 150 13.92 15.10 -6.49
N ARG A 151 15.04 15.32 -7.15
CA ARG A 151 15.46 14.58 -8.35
C ARG A 151 16.70 13.77 -8.01
N PRO A 152 16.54 12.50 -7.62
CA PRO A 152 17.68 11.64 -7.34
C PRO A 152 18.44 11.34 -8.62
N GLU A 153 19.77 11.40 -8.53
CA GLU A 153 20.65 11.03 -9.63
C GLU A 153 20.49 9.54 -9.97
N GLY A 154 20.50 9.21 -11.27
CA GLY A 154 20.40 7.85 -11.74
C GLY A 154 19.03 7.19 -11.52
N VAL A 155 17.98 7.93 -11.14
CA VAL A 155 16.62 7.40 -11.01
C VAL A 155 15.75 7.91 -12.16
N PRO A 156 15.53 7.11 -13.21
CA PRO A 156 14.76 7.53 -14.37
C PRO A 156 13.25 7.62 -14.03
N VAL A 157 12.60 8.57 -14.68
CA VAL A 157 11.15 8.74 -14.59
C VAL A 157 10.56 8.76 -15.99
N PRO A 158 9.54 7.93 -16.29
CA PRO A 158 8.90 7.93 -17.60
C PRO A 158 8.29 9.30 -17.91
N GLN A 159 8.60 9.86 -19.08
CA GLN A 159 8.12 11.19 -19.50
C GLN A 159 6.58 11.27 -19.55
N HIS A 160 5.92 10.19 -19.94
CA HIS A 160 4.46 10.16 -20.07
C HIS A 160 3.73 10.12 -18.72
N SER A 161 4.32 9.53 -17.68
CA SER A 161 3.73 9.47 -16.33
C SER A 161 4.09 10.69 -15.48
N GLY A 162 5.30 11.23 -15.65
CA GLY A 162 5.77 12.48 -15.05
C GLY A 162 5.72 12.54 -13.52
N PHE A 163 5.77 11.39 -12.83
CA PHE A 163 5.71 11.36 -11.36
C PHE A 163 7.01 11.88 -10.73
N ILE A 164 6.89 12.37 -9.52
CA ILE A 164 8.02 12.78 -8.69
C ILE A 164 8.70 11.53 -8.12
N ALA A 165 9.98 11.32 -8.43
CA ALA A 165 10.72 10.14 -7.98
C ALA A 165 10.94 10.13 -6.45
N SER A 166 11.19 11.29 -5.87
CA SER A 166 11.36 11.50 -4.43
C SER A 166 10.70 12.81 -4.01
N LEU A 167 9.96 12.79 -2.92
CA LEU A 167 9.23 13.94 -2.39
C LEU A 167 9.51 14.07 -0.90
N ALA A 168 9.96 15.24 -0.49
CA ALA A 168 10.07 15.59 0.93
C ALA A 168 8.86 16.45 1.35
N CYS A 169 8.26 16.13 2.49
CA CYS A 169 7.18 16.92 3.10
C CYS A 169 7.37 16.90 4.62
N GLY A 170 7.66 18.07 5.19
CA GLY A 170 8.10 18.13 6.58
C GLY A 170 9.37 17.29 6.80
N ASP A 171 9.34 16.46 7.82
CA ASP A 171 10.43 15.53 8.11
C ASP A 171 10.35 14.21 7.33
N TYR A 172 9.31 13.99 6.53
CA TYR A 172 9.10 12.73 5.79
C TYR A 172 9.63 12.82 4.36
N VAL A 173 10.13 11.70 3.85
CA VAL A 173 10.63 11.54 2.49
C VAL A 173 9.98 10.32 1.86
N PHE A 174 9.25 10.52 0.77
CA PHE A 174 8.52 9.49 0.02
C PHE A 174 9.22 9.20 -1.29
N VAL A 175 9.54 7.94 -1.55
CA VAL A 175 10.15 7.47 -2.79
C VAL A 175 9.10 6.67 -3.57
N ALA A 176 8.92 7.00 -4.84
CA ALA A 176 8.02 6.29 -5.74
C ALA A 176 8.41 4.83 -5.92
N GLY A 177 7.50 3.99 -6.39
CA GLY A 177 7.79 2.62 -6.79
C GLY A 177 8.96 2.59 -7.77
N GLN A 178 9.95 1.75 -7.46
CA GLN A 178 11.16 1.59 -8.24
C GLN A 178 11.26 0.17 -8.79
N MET A 179 11.56 0.08 -10.07
CA MET A 179 11.89 -1.15 -10.79
C MET A 179 13.34 -1.09 -11.25
N PRO A 180 13.99 -2.25 -11.51
CA PRO A 180 15.40 -2.32 -11.88
C PRO A 180 15.65 -2.01 -13.37
N ASN A 181 14.94 -1.01 -13.92
CA ASN A 181 15.06 -0.59 -15.31
C ASN A 181 16.33 0.23 -15.56
N ASN A 182 16.83 0.18 -16.80
CA ASN A 182 17.91 1.02 -17.27
C ASN A 182 17.48 2.49 -17.40
N GLU A 183 18.41 3.40 -17.60
CA GLU A 183 18.13 4.86 -17.72
C GLU A 183 17.20 5.18 -18.89
N ALA A 184 17.27 4.43 -19.98
CA ALA A 184 16.40 4.61 -21.13
C ALA A 184 15.00 4.04 -20.95
N MET A 185 14.75 3.30 -19.85
CA MET A 185 13.49 2.63 -19.53
C MET A 185 13.03 1.63 -20.61
N THR A 186 13.98 0.98 -21.26
CA THR A 186 13.74 0.04 -22.36
C THR A 186 13.96 -1.43 -21.97
N GLY A 187 14.44 -1.69 -20.76
CA GLY A 187 14.73 -3.00 -20.22
C GLY A 187 15.39 -2.92 -18.86
N LEU A 188 15.91 -4.03 -18.36
CA LEU A 188 16.64 -4.08 -17.10
C LEU A 188 17.98 -3.31 -17.20
N ASP A 189 18.40 -2.74 -16.08
CA ASP A 189 19.77 -2.24 -15.95
C ASP A 189 20.77 -3.41 -16.03
N PRO A 190 21.93 -3.25 -16.72
CA PRO A 190 22.93 -4.32 -16.80
C PRO A 190 23.42 -4.87 -15.46
N LYS A 191 23.33 -4.10 -14.38
CA LYS A 191 23.67 -4.54 -13.02
C LYS A 191 22.57 -5.36 -12.35
N ALA A 192 21.37 -5.34 -12.90
CA ALA A 192 20.17 -5.94 -12.33
C ALA A 192 19.82 -7.32 -12.94
N TYR A 193 20.63 -7.84 -13.84
CA TYR A 193 20.39 -9.15 -14.41
C TYR A 193 21.66 -9.98 -14.57
N ARG A 194 21.49 -11.29 -14.54
CA ARG A 194 22.57 -12.25 -14.72
C ARG A 194 22.86 -12.43 -16.21
N PRO A 195 24.14 -12.45 -16.63
CA PRO A 195 24.47 -12.85 -17.98
C PRO A 195 23.92 -14.25 -18.31
N PRO A 196 23.42 -14.50 -19.53
CA PRO A 196 22.66 -15.72 -19.86
C PRO A 196 23.30 -17.05 -19.45
N ASN A 197 24.62 -17.16 -19.51
CA ASN A 197 25.36 -18.40 -19.21
C ASN A 197 26.08 -18.39 -17.84
N ALA A 198 25.80 -17.39 -17.01
CA ALA A 198 26.51 -17.19 -15.73
C ALA A 198 25.63 -17.58 -14.54
N VAL A 199 25.22 -18.86 -14.49
CA VAL A 199 24.31 -19.37 -13.43
C VAL A 199 24.88 -19.24 -12.01
N TRP A 200 26.19 -19.09 -11.87
CA TRP A 200 26.90 -18.89 -10.59
C TRP A 200 26.85 -17.43 -10.09
N ASN A 201 26.37 -16.49 -10.88
CA ASN A 201 26.29 -15.07 -10.48
C ASN A 201 25.07 -14.75 -9.58
N GLY A 202 24.38 -15.75 -9.08
CA GLY A 202 23.17 -15.60 -8.26
C GLY A 202 21.88 -15.69 -9.07
N THR A 203 20.78 -15.43 -8.40
CA THR A 203 19.44 -15.38 -9.01
C THR A 203 19.11 -13.98 -9.48
N ASP A 204 18.20 -13.86 -10.47
CA ASP A 204 17.78 -12.54 -10.97
C ASP A 204 17.14 -11.69 -9.88
N ILE A 205 16.36 -12.30 -8.99
CA ILE A 205 15.73 -11.57 -7.87
C ILE A 205 16.78 -10.98 -6.91
N ARG A 206 17.88 -11.68 -6.62
CA ARG A 206 18.97 -11.15 -5.79
C ARG A 206 19.61 -9.93 -6.44
N LEU A 207 19.95 -10.01 -7.72
CA LEU A 207 20.58 -8.92 -8.46
C LEU A 207 19.66 -7.71 -8.58
N GLN A 208 18.38 -7.94 -8.88
CA GLN A 208 17.38 -6.88 -8.97
C GLN A 208 17.16 -6.21 -7.62
N THR A 209 17.07 -6.98 -6.53
CA THR A 209 16.89 -6.45 -5.17
C THR A 209 18.10 -5.63 -4.75
N GLU A 210 19.33 -6.14 -4.92
CA GLU A 210 20.57 -5.45 -4.60
C GLU A 210 20.68 -4.12 -5.37
N PHE A 211 20.40 -4.15 -6.68
CA PHE A 211 20.41 -2.96 -7.51
C PHE A 211 19.38 -1.92 -7.04
N LEU A 212 18.16 -2.36 -6.74
CA LEU A 212 17.11 -1.45 -6.27
C LEU A 212 17.51 -0.78 -4.96
N ILE A 213 17.99 -1.52 -3.99
CA ILE A 213 18.35 -0.98 -2.67
C ILE A 213 19.52 0.02 -2.81
N THR A 214 20.59 -0.37 -3.50
CA THR A 214 21.85 0.40 -3.54
C THR A 214 21.82 1.57 -4.52
N SER A 215 21.05 1.47 -5.61
CA SER A 215 21.06 2.43 -6.71
C SER A 215 19.77 3.26 -6.83
N ARG A 216 18.63 2.78 -6.36
CA ARG A 216 17.33 3.45 -6.53
C ARG A 216 16.76 3.98 -5.22
N LEU A 217 16.55 3.08 -4.25
CA LEU A 217 15.94 3.45 -2.97
C LEU A 217 16.87 4.35 -2.15
N LYS A 218 18.16 4.01 -2.11
CA LYS A 218 19.17 4.82 -1.45
C LYS A 218 19.21 6.24 -2.05
N SER A 219 19.40 6.35 -3.37
CA SER A 219 19.44 7.66 -4.05
C SER A 219 18.13 8.44 -3.86
N GLY A 220 16.98 7.76 -3.90
CA GLY A 220 15.68 8.39 -3.67
C GLY A 220 15.55 8.98 -2.27
N LEU A 221 15.94 8.24 -1.24
CA LEU A 221 15.91 8.72 0.15
C LEU A 221 16.91 9.85 0.38
N GLU A 222 18.17 9.71 -0.11
CA GLU A 222 19.22 10.72 0.04
C GLU A 222 18.87 12.05 -0.65
N ALA A 223 18.25 12.01 -1.82
CA ALA A 223 17.78 13.22 -2.51
C ALA A 223 16.75 14.02 -1.69
N GLY A 224 15.94 13.35 -0.87
CA GLY A 224 15.00 13.97 0.07
C GLY A 224 15.62 14.34 1.43
N GLY A 225 16.91 14.02 1.66
CA GLY A 225 17.62 14.25 2.92
C GLY A 225 17.42 13.17 3.98
N SER A 226 17.08 11.94 3.57
CA SER A 226 16.97 10.75 4.40
C SER A 226 18.03 9.72 4.04
N SER A 227 17.98 8.53 4.63
CA SER A 227 18.88 7.42 4.33
C SER A 227 18.19 6.08 4.56
N LEU A 228 18.78 4.97 4.09
CA LEU A 228 18.24 3.62 4.31
C LEU A 228 18.04 3.32 5.80
N LYS A 229 18.94 3.78 6.68
CA LYS A 229 18.82 3.58 8.13
C LYS A 229 17.56 4.24 8.74
N ASN A 230 17.08 5.31 8.10
CA ASN A 230 15.91 6.06 8.54
C ASN A 230 14.63 5.72 7.74
N ALA A 231 14.68 4.66 6.93
CA ALA A 231 13.48 4.11 6.31
C ALA A 231 12.48 3.64 7.36
N ILE A 232 11.20 4.00 7.20
CA ILE A 232 10.12 3.67 8.13
C ILE A 232 9.34 2.47 7.60
N LYS A 233 8.95 2.52 6.34
CA LYS A 233 8.07 1.54 5.71
C LYS A 233 8.47 1.28 4.27
N ALA A 234 8.49 0.01 3.89
CA ALA A 234 8.61 -0.42 2.51
C ALA A 234 7.43 -1.33 2.13
N GLN A 235 6.98 -1.21 0.88
CA GLN A 235 6.08 -2.17 0.24
C GLN A 235 6.79 -2.77 -0.97
N VAL A 236 6.76 -4.07 -1.06
CA VAL A 236 7.46 -4.90 -2.04
C VAL A 236 6.44 -5.73 -2.79
N TYR A 237 6.54 -5.71 -4.10
CA TYR A 237 5.70 -6.47 -5.02
C TYR A 237 6.57 -7.42 -5.81
N LEU A 238 6.36 -8.73 -5.65
CA LEU A 238 7.09 -9.80 -6.33
C LEU A 238 6.21 -10.41 -7.42
N THR A 239 6.74 -10.57 -8.63
CA THR A 239 6.01 -11.26 -9.72
C THR A 239 5.96 -12.77 -9.54
N ASP A 240 6.85 -13.31 -8.73
CA ASP A 240 6.85 -14.70 -8.27
C ASP A 240 7.14 -14.74 -6.77
N ILE A 241 6.19 -15.17 -5.99
CA ILE A 241 6.35 -15.21 -4.53
C ILE A 241 7.38 -16.26 -4.08
N ASN A 242 7.72 -17.23 -4.92
CA ASN A 242 8.79 -18.17 -4.63
C ASN A 242 10.18 -17.51 -4.59
N ASP A 243 10.31 -16.31 -5.11
CA ASP A 243 11.51 -15.49 -4.98
C ASP A 243 11.66 -14.85 -3.56
N LEU A 244 10.66 -14.99 -2.68
CA LEU A 244 10.65 -14.39 -1.34
C LEU A 244 11.87 -14.73 -0.49
N PRO A 245 12.37 -15.99 -0.38
CA PRO A 245 13.53 -16.31 0.44
C PRO A 245 14.79 -15.57 -0.03
N GLU A 246 15.04 -15.55 -1.33
CA GLU A 246 16.19 -14.88 -1.94
C GLU A 246 16.10 -13.35 -1.80
N PHE A 247 14.89 -12.79 -1.96
CA PHE A 247 14.63 -11.38 -1.68
C PHE A 247 14.95 -11.05 -0.21
N MET A 248 14.43 -11.85 0.74
CA MET A 248 14.62 -11.62 2.18
C MET A 248 16.08 -11.70 2.61
N ASP A 249 16.86 -12.58 2.00
CA ASP A 249 18.28 -12.70 2.28
C ASP A 249 19.04 -11.39 1.91
N VAL A 250 18.79 -10.87 0.70
CA VAL A 250 19.35 -9.57 0.28
C VAL A 250 18.80 -8.43 1.12
N TRP A 251 17.49 -8.40 1.38
CA TRP A 251 16.86 -7.36 2.19
C TRP A 251 17.49 -7.28 3.58
N ASN A 252 17.66 -8.42 4.24
CA ASN A 252 18.24 -8.49 5.58
C ASN A 252 19.70 -8.05 5.61
N SER A 253 20.48 -8.27 4.55
CA SER A 253 21.86 -7.79 4.49
C SER A 253 21.98 -6.27 4.59
N HIS A 254 20.95 -5.54 4.13
CA HIS A 254 20.89 -4.07 4.18
C HIS A 254 20.12 -3.51 5.38
N PHE A 255 19.08 -4.21 5.84
CA PHE A 255 18.13 -3.68 6.82
C PHE A 255 18.19 -4.35 8.20
N ALA A 256 18.97 -5.42 8.41
CA ALA A 256 19.02 -6.11 9.71
C ALA A 256 19.41 -5.19 10.87
N GLN A 257 20.33 -4.23 10.63
CA GLN A 257 20.78 -3.29 11.66
C GLN A 257 19.79 -2.13 11.90
N ASN A 258 19.02 -1.78 10.88
CA ASN A 258 18.07 -0.67 10.93
C ASN A 258 16.78 -1.06 10.21
N PRO A 259 16.03 -2.04 10.73
CA PRO A 259 14.87 -2.59 10.03
C PRO A 259 13.79 -1.54 9.83
N CYS A 260 13.07 -1.61 8.71
CA CYS A 260 11.84 -0.86 8.47
C CYS A 260 10.63 -1.78 8.41
N ALA A 261 9.45 -1.27 8.71
CA ALA A 261 8.22 -2.02 8.58
C ALA A 261 8.05 -2.49 7.13
N LEU A 262 7.71 -3.75 6.93
CA LEU A 262 7.76 -4.41 5.63
C LEU A 262 6.41 -5.03 5.25
N THR A 263 5.98 -4.79 4.02
CA THR A 263 4.88 -5.50 3.38
C THR A 263 5.41 -6.13 2.11
N VAL A 264 5.25 -7.44 1.94
CA VAL A 264 5.61 -8.17 0.71
C VAL A 264 4.38 -8.90 0.20
N VAL A 265 4.04 -8.68 -1.05
CA VAL A 265 2.89 -9.32 -1.70
C VAL A 265 3.23 -9.77 -3.12
N ALA A 266 2.53 -10.79 -3.59
CA ALA A 266 2.59 -11.18 -4.99
C ALA A 266 1.88 -10.16 -5.88
N THR A 267 2.39 -9.92 -7.08
CA THR A 267 1.76 -9.13 -8.13
C THR A 267 1.66 -9.92 -9.43
N LYS A 268 0.60 -9.71 -10.19
CA LYS A 268 0.38 -10.32 -11.50
C LYS A 268 1.37 -9.82 -12.56
N GLY A 269 1.93 -8.63 -12.34
CA GLY A 269 2.89 -8.04 -13.27
C GLY A 269 3.24 -6.60 -12.93
N LEU A 270 4.28 -6.16 -13.56
CA LEU A 270 4.88 -4.83 -13.42
C LEU A 270 4.96 -4.14 -14.79
N ALA A 271 5.24 -2.85 -14.80
CA ALA A 271 5.36 -2.09 -16.04
C ALA A 271 6.56 -2.52 -16.91
N LEU A 272 7.58 -3.12 -16.32
CA LEU A 272 8.70 -3.76 -17.02
C LEU A 272 8.55 -5.28 -16.90
N LEU A 273 8.36 -5.97 -18.04
CA LEU A 273 8.05 -7.41 -18.06
C LEU A 273 9.14 -8.29 -17.45
N GLU A 274 10.41 -7.92 -17.62
CA GLU A 274 11.55 -8.66 -17.07
C GLU A 274 11.78 -8.38 -15.58
N SER A 275 11.11 -7.37 -15.02
CA SER A 275 11.22 -7.05 -13.60
C SER A 275 10.52 -8.10 -12.75
N LYS A 276 11.25 -8.65 -11.79
CA LYS A 276 10.72 -9.56 -10.77
C LYS A 276 10.18 -8.83 -9.55
N ILE A 277 10.51 -7.55 -9.41
CA ILE A 277 10.27 -6.80 -8.18
C ILE A 277 10.04 -5.32 -8.45
N GLU A 278 9.10 -4.73 -7.69
CA GLU A 278 8.96 -3.28 -7.51
C GLU A 278 8.94 -2.97 -6.02
N ILE A 279 9.65 -1.92 -5.60
CA ILE A 279 9.71 -1.47 -4.20
C ILE A 279 9.40 0.01 -4.12
N ASN A 280 8.48 0.39 -3.24
CA ASN A 280 8.39 1.76 -2.76
C ASN A 280 8.79 1.83 -1.29
N ILE A 281 9.32 2.99 -0.88
CA ILE A 281 9.82 3.18 0.47
C ILE A 281 9.58 4.62 0.91
N PHE A 282 9.38 4.84 2.20
CA PHE A 282 9.47 6.17 2.77
C PHE A 282 10.20 6.15 4.11
N GLY A 283 10.76 7.29 4.48
CA GLY A 283 11.55 7.45 5.67
C GLY A 283 11.45 8.84 6.28
N VAL A 284 12.24 9.10 7.30
CA VAL A 284 12.39 10.43 7.89
C VAL A 284 13.75 11.02 7.57
N ARG A 285 13.83 12.35 7.52
CA ARG A 285 15.07 13.10 7.29
C ARG A 285 16.09 12.80 8.39
N ASP A 286 17.37 12.67 8.00
CA ASP A 286 18.47 12.42 8.92
C ASP A 286 18.63 13.57 9.92
N THR A 287 18.42 14.81 9.47
CA THR A 287 18.51 16.03 10.28
C THR A 287 17.17 16.50 10.84
N GLY A 288 16.06 15.76 10.55
CA GLY A 288 14.73 16.12 11.01
C GLY A 288 14.54 15.97 12.52
N LYS A 289 13.49 16.59 13.06
CA LYS A 289 13.10 16.48 14.47
C LYS A 289 12.49 15.09 14.76
N ILE A 290 11.78 14.52 13.80
CA ILE A 290 11.18 13.20 13.91
C ILE A 290 12.26 12.13 13.82
N LYS A 291 12.22 11.20 14.77
CA LYS A 291 13.15 10.06 14.82
C LYS A 291 12.40 8.74 14.67
N LYS A 292 13.01 7.84 13.93
CA LYS A 292 12.57 6.45 13.78
C LYS A 292 12.73 5.71 15.10
N GLN A 293 11.72 4.95 15.50
CA GLN A 293 11.73 4.09 16.69
C GLN A 293 11.12 2.73 16.33
N LEU A 294 11.83 1.68 16.69
CA LEU A 294 11.32 0.32 16.49
C LEU A 294 10.32 -0.04 17.60
N VAL A 295 9.29 -0.75 17.22
CA VAL A 295 8.33 -1.35 18.13
C VAL A 295 8.49 -2.87 18.02
N GLU A 296 8.79 -3.51 19.12
CA GLU A 296 9.00 -4.96 19.20
C GLU A 296 7.78 -5.62 19.84
N HIS A 297 7.36 -6.74 19.25
CA HIS A 297 6.30 -7.61 19.78
C HIS A 297 6.64 -9.06 19.47
N LYS A 298 7.21 -9.78 20.44
CA LYS A 298 7.75 -11.14 20.24
C LYS A 298 6.68 -12.15 19.87
N ALA A 299 5.46 -12.03 20.44
CA ALA A 299 4.39 -12.98 20.19
C ALA A 299 3.95 -13.02 18.71
N SER A 300 4.11 -11.91 17.96
CA SER A 300 3.79 -11.86 16.52
C SER A 300 4.99 -12.07 15.60
N ALA A 301 6.11 -12.62 16.09
CA ALA A 301 7.33 -12.73 15.29
C ALA A 301 7.13 -13.55 14.01
N HIS A 302 6.32 -14.61 14.06
CA HIS A 302 6.01 -15.48 12.92
C HIS A 302 4.88 -14.96 12.02
N MET A 303 4.22 -13.87 12.44
CA MET A 303 3.11 -13.26 11.72
C MET A 303 3.55 -12.16 10.74
N ARG A 304 4.84 -11.96 10.53
CA ARG A 304 5.37 -10.82 9.77
C ARG A 304 6.80 -11.06 9.27
N LEU A 305 7.20 -10.31 8.25
CA LEU A 305 8.53 -10.42 7.63
C LEU A 305 9.51 -9.31 8.07
N GLY A 306 9.09 -8.36 8.87
CA GLY A 306 9.89 -7.23 9.38
C GLY A 306 9.70 -7.02 10.89
N PRO A 307 10.10 -5.86 11.47
CA PRO A 307 9.80 -5.51 12.85
C PRO A 307 8.29 -5.45 13.08
N ALA A 308 7.82 -5.50 14.32
CA ALA A 308 6.37 -5.43 14.57
C ALA A 308 5.77 -4.15 14.02
N ALA A 309 6.41 -3.02 14.31
CA ALA A 309 6.10 -1.74 13.68
C ALA A 309 7.31 -0.80 13.77
N VAL A 310 7.23 0.28 13.00
CA VAL A 310 8.12 1.44 13.12
C VAL A 310 7.29 2.66 13.41
N ARG A 311 7.63 3.35 14.51
CA ARG A 311 7.07 4.64 14.86
C ARG A 311 7.96 5.76 14.36
N ALA A 312 7.35 6.79 13.81
CA ALA A 312 8.01 8.02 13.43
C ALA A 312 7.04 9.20 13.61
N GLY A 313 7.32 10.06 14.60
CA GLY A 313 6.40 11.14 14.96
C GLY A 313 5.03 10.61 15.41
N ASP A 314 4.02 11.03 14.67
CA ASP A 314 2.62 10.67 14.87
C ASP A 314 2.17 9.43 14.06
N LEU A 315 3.05 8.84 13.26
CA LEU A 315 2.76 7.63 12.50
C LEU A 315 3.34 6.38 13.16
N LEU A 316 2.55 5.32 13.19
CA LEU A 316 2.95 3.96 13.51
C LEU A 316 2.65 3.08 12.29
N CYS A 317 3.70 2.61 11.60
CA CYS A 317 3.58 1.73 10.45
C CYS A 317 3.87 0.30 10.88
N LEU A 318 2.88 -0.57 10.82
CA LEU A 318 3.06 -2.00 11.10
C LEU A 318 3.71 -2.69 9.88
N SER A 319 4.52 -3.72 10.11
CA SER A 319 4.74 -4.71 9.06
C SER A 319 3.42 -5.41 8.76
N ALA A 320 3.23 -5.83 7.51
CA ALA A 320 2.02 -6.58 7.17
C ALA A 320 1.92 -7.84 8.02
N LEU A 321 0.71 -8.13 8.49
CA LEU A 321 0.44 -9.25 9.38
C LEU A 321 -0.29 -10.38 8.66
N TYR A 322 0.08 -11.59 9.01
CA TYR A 322 -0.49 -12.87 8.56
C TYR A 322 -1.01 -13.63 9.77
N ALA A 323 -1.97 -14.52 9.59
CA ALA A 323 -2.41 -15.43 10.65
C ALA A 323 -1.51 -16.68 10.66
N ALA A 324 -0.29 -16.56 11.17
CA ALA A 324 0.72 -17.62 11.16
C ALA A 324 1.42 -17.77 12.53
N ASP A 325 1.91 -18.98 12.79
CA ASP A 325 2.83 -19.32 13.86
C ASP A 325 4.16 -19.88 13.30
N SER A 326 4.97 -20.52 14.14
CA SER A 326 6.24 -21.11 13.73
C SER A 326 6.11 -22.23 12.69
N ASP A 327 4.95 -22.87 12.61
CA ASP A 327 4.69 -24.00 11.73
C ASP A 327 4.02 -23.59 10.41
N GLY A 328 3.72 -22.30 10.23
CA GLY A 328 3.08 -21.72 9.05
C GLY A 328 1.72 -21.13 9.36
N ALA A 329 0.77 -21.22 8.41
CA ALA A 329 -0.56 -20.73 8.62
C ALA A 329 -1.26 -21.40 9.81
N LEU A 330 -1.85 -20.60 10.68
CA LEU A 330 -2.66 -21.12 11.77
C LEU A 330 -3.81 -21.95 11.20
N PRO A 331 -4.08 -23.14 11.78
CA PRO A 331 -5.21 -23.95 11.33
C PRO A 331 -6.48 -23.11 11.28
N ALA A 332 -7.29 -23.29 10.27
CA ALA A 332 -8.63 -22.69 10.16
C ALA A 332 -9.56 -23.24 11.26
N VAL A 333 -9.23 -22.97 12.52
CA VAL A 333 -9.96 -23.44 13.68
C VAL A 333 -10.43 -22.26 14.49
N SER A 334 -11.59 -22.18 14.63
CA SER A 334 -12.50 -22.27 15.72
C SER A 334 -13.77 -21.51 15.43
N ALA A 335 -14.66 -22.20 14.84
CA ALA A 335 -16.02 -22.06 15.31
C ALA A 335 -16.00 -22.21 16.84
N SER A 336 -16.85 -21.47 17.52
CA SER A 336 -17.20 -21.68 18.93
C SER A 336 -17.18 -23.18 19.26
N SER A 337 -16.69 -23.52 20.44
CA SER A 337 -16.49 -24.89 20.91
C SER A 337 -17.58 -25.87 20.42
N GLY A 338 -17.17 -26.86 19.66
CA GLY A 338 -18.02 -27.95 19.21
C GLY A 338 -18.38 -28.01 17.72
N PHE A 339 -18.22 -26.90 16.97
CA PHE A 339 -18.66 -26.87 15.56
C PHE A 339 -17.51 -26.41 14.62
N ARG A 340 -16.48 -27.25 14.49
CA ARG A 340 -15.29 -26.99 13.65
C ARG A 340 -15.61 -26.57 12.20
N TYR A 341 -16.76 -26.99 11.67
CA TYR A 341 -17.15 -26.80 10.29
C TYR A 341 -18.00 -25.54 10.03
N LEU A 342 -18.36 -24.80 11.09
CA LEU A 342 -19.22 -23.63 10.98
C LEU A 342 -18.48 -22.29 11.10
N GLY A 343 -17.15 -22.31 11.31
CA GLY A 343 -16.34 -21.10 11.36
C GLY A 343 -15.87 -20.68 9.97
N ALA A 344 -15.90 -19.38 9.67
CA ALA A 344 -15.29 -18.84 8.47
C ALA A 344 -13.78 -18.70 8.70
N PRO A 345 -12.90 -19.38 7.92
CA PRO A 345 -11.45 -19.29 8.07
C PRO A 345 -10.94 -17.84 8.04
N ALA A 346 -11.48 -17.02 7.14
CA ALA A 346 -11.16 -15.61 7.02
C ALA A 346 -11.42 -14.83 8.32
N GLN A 347 -12.53 -15.08 9.01
CA GLN A 347 -12.82 -14.44 10.30
C GLN A 347 -11.80 -14.82 11.36
N HIS A 348 -11.40 -16.09 11.41
CA HIS A 348 -10.40 -16.54 12.36
C HIS A 348 -9.05 -15.86 12.10
N GLN A 349 -8.58 -15.88 10.84
CA GLN A 349 -7.34 -15.21 10.45
C GLN A 349 -7.35 -13.73 10.83
N VAL A 350 -8.43 -13.01 10.56
CA VAL A 350 -8.53 -11.59 10.87
C VAL A 350 -8.61 -11.33 12.39
N ARG A 351 -9.29 -12.18 13.18
CA ARG A 351 -9.25 -12.07 14.65
C ARG A 351 -7.83 -12.17 15.21
N VAL A 352 -7.04 -13.11 14.72
CA VAL A 352 -5.65 -13.30 15.12
C VAL A 352 -4.81 -12.06 14.72
N ILE A 353 -4.94 -11.64 13.47
CA ILE A 353 -4.24 -10.45 12.95
C ILE A 353 -4.58 -9.20 13.76
N LEU A 354 -5.86 -8.92 13.99
CA LEU A 354 -6.30 -7.73 14.72
C LEU A 354 -5.99 -7.80 16.22
N GLY A 355 -5.94 -9.00 16.80
CA GLY A 355 -5.44 -9.20 18.15
C GLY A 355 -4.00 -8.75 18.29
N ALA A 356 -3.11 -9.28 17.44
CA ALA A 356 -1.71 -8.88 17.41
C ALA A 356 -1.53 -7.40 17.06
N ALA A 357 -2.31 -6.87 16.11
CA ALA A 357 -2.27 -5.46 15.74
C ALA A 357 -2.65 -4.53 16.91
N ALA A 358 -3.65 -4.90 17.70
CA ALA A 358 -4.05 -4.14 18.89
C ALA A 358 -2.91 -4.05 19.91
N GLU A 359 -2.26 -5.18 20.23
CA GLU A 359 -1.11 -5.23 21.14
C GLU A 359 0.07 -4.42 20.61
N ILE A 360 0.37 -4.51 19.31
CA ILE A 360 1.43 -3.72 18.66
C ILE A 360 1.10 -2.22 18.73
N CYS A 361 -0.14 -1.82 18.50
CA CYS A 361 -0.58 -0.43 18.60
C CYS A 361 -0.41 0.10 20.03
N GLU A 362 -0.80 -0.67 21.05
CA GLU A 362 -0.64 -0.29 22.45
C GLU A 362 0.84 -0.08 22.84
N ILE A 363 1.72 -1.01 22.45
CA ILE A 363 3.17 -0.86 22.63
C ILE A 363 3.71 0.37 21.88
N GLY A 364 3.17 0.64 20.69
CA GLY A 364 3.50 1.81 19.88
C GLY A 364 2.96 3.13 20.43
N GLY A 365 2.15 3.10 21.51
CA GLY A 365 1.56 4.28 22.16
C GLY A 365 0.31 4.82 21.45
N THR A 366 -0.47 3.94 20.83
CA THR A 366 -1.75 4.23 20.17
C THR A 366 -2.74 3.08 20.41
N SER A 367 -3.78 2.97 19.62
CA SER A 367 -4.76 1.87 19.70
C SER A 367 -5.23 1.44 18.31
N LEU A 368 -5.89 0.28 18.24
CA LEU A 368 -6.51 -0.21 17.01
C LEU A 368 -7.56 0.77 16.47
N ASN A 369 -8.25 1.51 17.34
CA ASN A 369 -9.23 2.54 16.96
C ASN A 369 -8.61 3.74 16.23
N ASN A 370 -7.31 3.89 16.29
CA ASN A 370 -6.57 4.93 15.60
C ASN A 370 -5.92 4.43 14.30
N VAL A 371 -6.32 3.25 13.81
CA VAL A 371 -5.91 2.78 12.48
C VAL A 371 -6.48 3.72 11.43
N VAL A 372 -5.60 4.25 10.59
CA VAL A 372 -5.91 5.24 9.54
C VAL A 372 -5.86 4.66 8.14
N ARG A 373 -5.26 3.48 7.99
CA ARG A 373 -5.17 2.72 6.75
C ARG A 373 -5.13 1.24 7.08
N ALA A 374 -5.99 0.45 6.41
CA ALA A 374 -5.97 -1.01 6.44
C ALA A 374 -6.13 -1.54 5.02
N HIS A 375 -5.05 -1.99 4.39
CA HIS A 375 -5.09 -2.57 3.05
C HIS A 375 -5.00 -4.09 3.15
N HIS A 376 -6.03 -4.77 2.60
CA HIS A 376 -6.14 -6.22 2.59
C HIS A 376 -5.66 -6.75 1.25
N PHE A 377 -4.66 -7.61 1.29
CA PHE A 377 -4.23 -8.41 0.14
C PHE A 377 -4.76 -9.83 0.37
N VAL A 378 -5.63 -10.29 -0.50
CA VAL A 378 -6.37 -11.54 -0.31
C VAL A 378 -6.15 -12.51 -1.46
N GLY A 379 -6.17 -13.79 -1.17
CA GLY A 379 -6.15 -14.84 -2.19
C GLY A 379 -7.52 -15.04 -2.86
N ASP A 380 -8.61 -14.65 -2.17
CA ASP A 380 -9.98 -14.74 -2.66
C ASP A 380 -10.80 -13.56 -2.09
N LEU A 381 -11.47 -12.80 -2.97
CA LEU A 381 -12.30 -11.65 -2.57
C LEU A 381 -13.51 -12.01 -1.71
N THR A 382 -13.98 -13.26 -1.77
CA THR A 382 -15.08 -13.72 -0.91
C THR A 382 -14.71 -13.68 0.58
N THR A 383 -13.43 -13.61 0.92
CA THR A 383 -12.92 -13.47 2.29
C THR A 383 -13.09 -12.06 2.86
N VAL A 384 -13.33 -11.05 2.01
CA VAL A 384 -13.34 -9.65 2.44
C VAL A 384 -14.52 -9.32 3.35
N TYR A 385 -15.74 -9.72 2.99
CA TYR A 385 -16.90 -9.46 3.85
C TYR A 385 -16.77 -10.13 5.24
N PRO A 386 -16.42 -11.42 5.36
CA PRO A 386 -16.12 -12.02 6.66
C PRO A 386 -15.03 -11.29 7.45
N ALA A 387 -14.00 -10.77 6.77
CA ALA A 387 -12.94 -9.97 7.39
C ALA A 387 -13.50 -8.65 7.97
N LEU A 388 -14.32 -7.94 7.19
CA LEU A 388 -14.92 -6.68 7.62
C LEU A 388 -15.90 -6.84 8.80
N CYS A 389 -16.58 -7.97 8.92
CA CYS A 389 -17.38 -8.29 10.11
C CYS A 389 -16.52 -8.30 11.40
N ILE A 390 -15.31 -8.83 11.32
CA ILE A 390 -14.39 -8.83 12.48
C ILE A 390 -13.83 -7.43 12.76
N TRP A 391 -13.54 -6.64 11.73
CA TRP A 391 -13.20 -5.24 11.91
C TRP A 391 -14.31 -4.47 12.63
N GLN A 392 -15.55 -4.63 12.18
CA GLN A 392 -16.73 -4.01 12.80
C GLN A 392 -16.88 -4.41 14.29
N GLU A 393 -16.72 -5.72 14.58
CA GLU A 393 -16.70 -6.23 15.96
C GLU A 393 -15.62 -5.53 16.80
N LYS A 394 -14.38 -5.43 16.27
CA LYS A 394 -13.23 -4.87 16.99
C LYS A 394 -13.29 -3.36 17.16
N LEU A 395 -13.85 -2.65 16.19
CA LEU A 395 -13.98 -1.19 16.22
C LEU A 395 -15.32 -0.71 16.80
N GLY A 396 -16.17 -1.63 17.30
CA GLY A 396 -17.47 -1.27 17.90
C GLY A 396 -18.42 -0.57 16.93
N GLY A 397 -18.38 -0.92 15.65
CA GLY A 397 -19.22 -0.33 14.59
C GLY A 397 -18.68 0.99 14.02
N ALA A 398 -17.48 1.43 14.40
CA ALA A 398 -16.88 2.61 13.79
C ALA A 398 -16.52 2.38 12.31
N PRO A 399 -16.53 3.44 11.46
CA PRO A 399 -16.16 3.33 10.06
C PRO A 399 -14.75 2.77 9.85
N ILE A 400 -14.60 1.83 8.92
CA ILE A 400 -13.36 1.08 8.68
C ILE A 400 -12.61 1.72 7.51
N PRO A 401 -11.32 2.13 7.67
CA PRO A 401 -10.50 2.70 6.60
C PRO A 401 -9.83 1.59 5.77
N PHE A 402 -10.60 0.78 5.05
CA PHE A 402 -10.08 -0.39 4.36
C PHE A 402 -9.97 -0.22 2.84
N GLY A 403 -9.07 -0.99 2.25
CA GLY A 403 -9.02 -1.32 0.84
C GLY A 403 -8.76 -2.81 0.69
N ALA A 404 -9.14 -3.41 -0.42
CA ALA A 404 -8.89 -4.81 -0.68
C ALA A 404 -8.58 -5.04 -2.17
N VAL A 405 -7.61 -5.91 -2.43
CA VAL A 405 -7.30 -6.41 -3.78
C VAL A 405 -6.95 -7.88 -3.71
N ARG A 406 -7.31 -8.64 -4.75
CA ARG A 406 -6.88 -10.04 -4.89
C ARG A 406 -5.48 -10.11 -5.48
N THR A 407 -4.60 -10.81 -4.80
CA THR A 407 -3.23 -11.08 -5.25
C THR A 407 -3.16 -12.42 -5.99
N PRO A 408 -2.13 -12.64 -6.84
CA PRO A 408 -1.84 -13.97 -7.34
C PRO A 408 -1.55 -14.98 -6.22
N SER A 409 -1.82 -16.24 -6.51
CA SER A 409 -1.43 -17.37 -5.66
C SER A 409 -0.06 -17.93 -6.09
N PRO A 410 0.71 -18.51 -5.15
CA PRO A 410 0.43 -18.66 -3.73
C PRO A 410 0.65 -17.37 -2.93
N MET A 411 0.08 -17.32 -1.73
CA MET A 411 0.38 -16.28 -0.75
C MET A 411 1.79 -16.47 -0.17
N PRO A 412 2.43 -15.42 0.38
CA PRO A 412 3.79 -15.51 0.97
C PRO A 412 3.93 -16.57 2.05
N ILE A 413 2.90 -16.79 2.84
CA ILE A 413 2.82 -17.90 3.80
C ILE A 413 1.70 -18.84 3.34
N PRO A 414 2.03 -20.08 2.94
CA PRO A 414 1.03 -21.03 2.48
C PRO A 414 -0.08 -21.25 3.50
N GLY A 415 -1.33 -21.22 3.04
CA GLY A 415 -2.51 -21.36 3.90
C GLY A 415 -2.99 -20.06 4.58
N CYS A 416 -2.25 -18.96 4.49
CA CYS A 416 -2.74 -17.64 4.85
C CYS A 416 -3.49 -17.03 3.66
N ASP A 417 -4.79 -16.79 3.82
CA ASP A 417 -5.62 -16.25 2.73
C ASP A 417 -5.65 -14.71 2.74
N ILE A 418 -5.21 -14.10 3.83
CA ILE A 418 -5.31 -12.65 4.06
C ILE A 418 -4.00 -12.11 4.64
N ILE A 419 -3.54 -11.02 4.05
CA ILE A 419 -2.46 -10.17 4.54
C ILE A 419 -3.06 -8.80 4.82
N ILE A 420 -2.78 -8.20 5.98
CA ILE A 420 -3.26 -6.85 6.27
C ILE A 420 -2.08 -5.91 6.53
N ASP A 421 -1.95 -4.89 5.68
CA ASP A 421 -1.03 -3.76 5.85
C ASP A 421 -1.74 -2.64 6.58
N MET A 422 -1.28 -2.32 7.79
CA MET A 422 -1.94 -1.34 8.67
C MET A 422 -1.01 -0.20 9.06
N TRP A 423 -1.56 1.01 9.05
CA TRP A 423 -0.94 2.18 9.64
C TRP A 423 -1.86 2.76 10.71
N SER A 424 -1.31 3.18 11.81
CA SER A 424 -2.05 3.81 12.90
C SER A 424 -1.50 5.20 13.20
N TYR A 425 -2.37 6.09 13.64
CA TYR A 425 -2.02 7.43 14.10
C TYR A 425 -1.81 7.42 15.60
N ARG A 426 -0.77 8.08 16.05
CA ARG A 426 -0.51 8.33 17.46
C ARG A 426 -0.76 9.80 17.76
N PRO A 427 -1.83 10.14 18.48
CA PRO A 427 -2.06 11.52 18.90
C PRO A 427 -0.83 12.07 19.63
N GLY A 428 -0.44 13.30 19.32
CA GLY A 428 0.59 14.02 20.08
C GLY A 428 0.14 14.20 21.53
N ASN A 429 1.08 14.09 22.47
CA ASN A 429 0.86 14.49 23.85
C ASN A 429 0.82 16.02 23.95
#